data_6d51538ecfb2d49d3c7624f896f41341
#
_entry.id   6d51538ecfb2d49d3c7624f896f41341
#
_cell.length_a   1.000
_cell.length_b   1.000
_cell.length_c   1.000
_cell.angle_alpha   90.00
_cell.angle_beta   90.00
_cell.angle_gamma   90.00
#
_symmetry.space_group_name_H-M   'P 1'
#
loop_
_entity.id
_entity.type
_entity.pdbx_description
1 polymer ?
#
loop_
_entity_poly.entity_id
_entity_poly.type
_entity_poly.pdbx_seq_one_letter_code
_entity_poly.pdbx_strand_id
1 'polypeptide(L)'
;NYVEPQSSSACEVLYTTFDEDKVDKNVAECIYTGIIHDTGVFKYSCTSRRTMDIAGKMMEMGIDYSDIIDNSFYKKSYIQNQILGRALLESVLFYDGRCIFSSVSIEEMNFYGVTGKELGGIIEQLRLTDGVEVAIFLYETDKDEYKVSLRSKKMIDVARIATAFGGGGHVRAAGFSAKGNVHSIVNKIGEMIEQQYNCLLYTSPSPRDGL
;
A
#
# COMPACT_ATOMS: atom_id res chain seq x y z
N ASN A 1 -1.65 25.62 -15.53
CA ASN A 1 -1.62 24.38 -14.76
C ASN A 1 -2.95 23.65 -14.96
N TYR A 2 -2.87 22.43 -15.44
CA TYR A 2 -4.04 21.56 -15.57
C TYR A 2 -4.05 20.59 -14.38
N VAL A 3 -5.06 20.64 -13.55
CA VAL A 3 -5.15 19.84 -12.32
C VAL A 3 -6.54 19.23 -12.19
N GLU A 4 -6.63 17.91 -12.18
CA GLU A 4 -7.85 17.15 -11.96
C GLU A 4 -7.69 16.22 -10.74
N PRO A 5 -7.97 16.68 -9.52
CA PRO A 5 -7.72 15.89 -8.29
C PRO A 5 -8.56 14.61 -8.20
N GLN A 6 -9.61 14.47 -9.01
CA GLN A 6 -10.51 13.32 -9.03
C GLN A 6 -10.11 12.25 -10.06
N SER A 7 -9.11 12.53 -10.91
CA SER A 7 -8.62 11.55 -11.89
C SER A 7 -7.84 10.43 -11.20
N SER A 8 -7.88 9.25 -11.80
CA SER A 8 -7.24 8.05 -11.24
C SER A 8 -5.72 8.11 -11.26
N SER A 9 -5.15 8.87 -12.20
CA SER A 9 -3.71 9.01 -12.39
C SER A 9 -3.37 10.29 -13.18
N ALA A 10 -2.12 10.72 -13.07
CA ALA A 10 -1.59 11.78 -13.93
C ALA A 10 -1.61 11.37 -15.42
N CYS A 11 -1.44 10.08 -15.72
CA CYS A 11 -1.51 9.56 -17.09
C CYS A 11 -2.92 9.64 -17.67
N GLU A 12 -3.98 9.44 -16.87
CA GLU A 12 -5.36 9.68 -17.29
C GLU A 12 -5.56 11.16 -17.68
N VAL A 13 -5.08 12.08 -16.84
CA VAL A 13 -5.16 13.52 -17.11
C VAL A 13 -4.36 13.88 -18.37
N LEU A 14 -3.14 13.39 -18.48
CA LEU A 14 -2.26 13.65 -19.61
C LEU A 14 -2.90 13.20 -20.95
N TYR A 15 -3.51 12.01 -20.97
CA TYR A 15 -4.20 11.51 -22.16
C TYR A 15 -5.28 12.48 -22.70
N THR A 16 -6.02 13.15 -21.82
CA THR A 16 -7.05 14.10 -22.25
C THR A 16 -6.51 15.40 -22.86
N THR A 17 -5.19 15.64 -22.74
CA THR A 17 -4.54 16.80 -23.37
C THR A 17 -3.93 16.48 -24.73
N PHE A 18 -3.87 15.22 -25.13
CA PHE A 18 -3.38 14.82 -26.44
C PHE A 18 -4.46 14.88 -27.51
N ASP A 19 -4.03 15.18 -28.74
CA ASP A 19 -4.81 14.87 -29.94
C ASP A 19 -4.78 13.35 -30.12
N GLU A 20 -5.93 12.69 -30.19
CA GLU A 20 -6.01 11.21 -30.27
C GLU A 20 -5.16 10.64 -31.44
N ASP A 21 -5.09 11.36 -32.56
CA ASP A 21 -4.29 10.97 -33.75
C ASP A 21 -2.76 10.94 -33.47
N LYS A 22 -2.30 11.51 -32.39
CA LYS A 22 -0.87 11.55 -32.00
C LYS A 22 -0.49 10.48 -30.99
N VAL A 23 -1.44 9.72 -30.51
CA VAL A 23 -1.21 8.61 -29.57
C VAL A 23 -0.86 7.38 -30.41
N ASP A 24 0.40 7.03 -30.46
CA ASP A 24 0.85 5.76 -31.05
C ASP A 24 0.88 4.65 -29.99
N LYS A 25 1.23 3.43 -30.41
CA LYS A 25 1.33 2.27 -29.53
C LYS A 25 2.27 2.49 -28.35
N ASN A 26 3.41 3.15 -28.53
CA ASN A 26 4.39 3.37 -27.46
C ASN A 26 3.85 4.35 -26.41
N VAL A 27 3.18 5.40 -26.87
CA VAL A 27 2.49 6.34 -25.97
C VAL A 27 1.37 5.64 -25.22
N ALA A 28 0.60 4.78 -25.88
CA ALA A 28 -0.47 4.00 -25.26
C ALA A 28 0.07 3.05 -24.17
N GLU A 29 1.20 2.38 -24.40
CA GLU A 29 1.87 1.54 -23.39
C GLU A 29 2.27 2.35 -22.17
N CYS A 30 2.84 3.55 -22.34
CA CYS A 30 3.21 4.44 -21.23
C CYS A 30 1.98 4.91 -20.44
N ILE A 31 0.91 5.33 -21.11
CA ILE A 31 -0.33 5.78 -20.48
C ILE A 31 -0.97 4.63 -19.71
N TYR A 32 -1.09 3.46 -20.34
CA TYR A 32 -1.67 2.27 -19.70
C TYR A 32 -0.86 1.86 -18.46
N THR A 33 0.48 1.85 -18.56
CA THR A 33 1.37 1.54 -17.44
C THR A 33 1.13 2.50 -16.26
N GLY A 34 1.06 3.81 -16.51
CA GLY A 34 0.80 4.77 -15.44
C GLY A 34 -0.57 4.58 -14.79
N ILE A 35 -1.60 4.31 -15.58
CA ILE A 35 -2.96 4.04 -15.08
C ILE A 35 -2.97 2.79 -14.18
N ILE A 36 -2.40 1.66 -14.61
CA ILE A 36 -2.42 0.43 -13.81
C ILE A 36 -1.64 0.56 -12.50
N HIS A 37 -0.54 1.33 -12.49
CA HIS A 37 0.23 1.56 -11.27
C HIS A 37 -0.54 2.41 -10.25
N ASP A 38 -1.15 3.50 -10.68
CA ASP A 38 -1.87 4.41 -9.78
C ASP A 38 -3.22 3.83 -9.30
N THR A 39 -3.83 2.97 -10.11
CA THR A 39 -5.10 2.30 -9.78
C THR A 39 -4.94 0.94 -9.10
N GLY A 40 -3.70 0.45 -8.95
CA GLY A 40 -3.44 -0.91 -8.47
C GLY A 40 -4.09 -1.97 -9.36
N VAL A 41 -3.91 -1.85 -10.67
CA VAL A 41 -4.58 -2.67 -11.69
C VAL A 41 -6.10 -2.58 -11.54
N PHE A 42 -6.61 -1.35 -11.55
CA PHE A 42 -8.05 -1.01 -11.46
C PHE A 42 -8.74 -1.41 -10.15
N LYS A 43 -7.98 -1.69 -9.09
CA LYS A 43 -8.50 -2.15 -7.80
C LYS A 43 -8.86 -1.00 -6.86
N TYR A 44 -8.20 0.15 -6.97
CA TYR A 44 -8.39 1.24 -6.03
C TYR A 44 -9.62 2.08 -6.34
N SER A 45 -10.16 2.75 -5.33
CA SER A 45 -11.40 3.54 -5.41
C SER A 45 -11.31 4.76 -6.33
N CYS A 46 -10.11 5.17 -6.73
CA CYS A 46 -9.91 6.21 -7.75
C CYS A 46 -10.23 5.74 -9.17
N THR A 47 -10.37 4.42 -9.41
CA THR A 47 -10.77 3.86 -10.69
C THR A 47 -12.20 4.27 -11.04
N SER A 48 -12.38 4.93 -12.16
CA SER A 48 -13.66 5.41 -12.66
C SER A 48 -14.03 4.75 -13.99
N ARG A 49 -15.25 5.00 -14.47
CA ARG A 49 -15.64 4.59 -15.84
C ARG A 49 -14.70 5.20 -16.87
N ARG A 50 -14.37 6.50 -16.74
CA ARG A 50 -13.43 7.19 -17.63
C ARG A 50 -12.06 6.50 -17.67
N THR A 51 -11.56 6.08 -16.51
CA THR A 51 -10.32 5.31 -16.41
C THR A 51 -10.38 4.03 -17.25
N MET A 52 -11.47 3.28 -17.14
CA MET A 52 -11.67 2.04 -17.90
C MET A 52 -11.86 2.29 -19.41
N ASP A 53 -12.58 3.35 -19.77
CA ASP A 53 -12.76 3.73 -21.17
C ASP A 53 -11.42 4.11 -21.83
N ILE A 54 -10.56 4.86 -21.13
CA ILE A 54 -9.21 5.21 -21.63
C ILE A 54 -8.34 3.95 -21.72
N ALA A 55 -8.33 3.10 -20.69
CA ALA A 55 -7.58 1.85 -20.72
C ALA A 55 -8.02 0.95 -21.88
N GLY A 56 -9.33 0.86 -22.16
CA GLY A 56 -9.87 0.13 -23.30
C GLY A 56 -9.35 0.67 -24.64
N LYS A 57 -9.33 2.00 -24.81
CA LYS A 57 -8.75 2.62 -26.02
C LYS A 57 -7.27 2.27 -26.20
N MET A 58 -6.49 2.25 -25.10
CA MET A 58 -5.07 1.84 -25.17
C MET A 58 -4.95 0.38 -25.63
N MET A 59 -5.82 -0.50 -25.15
CA MET A 59 -5.85 -1.90 -25.57
C MET A 59 -6.21 -2.06 -27.05
N GLU A 60 -7.16 -1.26 -27.58
CA GLU A 60 -7.51 -1.24 -29.00
C GLU A 60 -6.34 -0.85 -29.92
N MET A 61 -5.36 -0.11 -29.40
CA MET A 61 -4.11 0.24 -30.11
C MET A 61 -3.12 -0.93 -30.20
N GLY A 62 -3.50 -2.12 -29.70
CA GLY A 62 -2.73 -3.35 -29.81
C GLY A 62 -1.52 -3.45 -28.87
N ILE A 63 -1.57 -2.78 -27.72
CA ILE A 63 -0.59 -2.97 -26.65
C ILE A 63 -0.69 -4.39 -26.10
N ASP A 64 0.44 -4.93 -25.61
CA ASP A 64 0.40 -6.17 -24.83
C ASP A 64 0.12 -5.86 -23.36
N TYR A 65 -1.15 -5.59 -23.06
CA TYR A 65 -1.57 -5.20 -21.71
C TYR A 65 -1.28 -6.27 -20.66
N SER A 66 -1.32 -7.55 -21.04
CA SER A 66 -1.02 -8.65 -20.13
C SER A 66 0.45 -8.64 -19.72
N ASP A 67 1.34 -8.54 -20.72
CA ASP A 67 2.78 -8.46 -20.49
C ASP A 67 3.16 -7.21 -19.69
N ILE A 68 2.50 -6.06 -19.97
CA ILE A 68 2.70 -4.81 -19.23
C ILE A 68 2.33 -5.02 -17.74
N ILE A 69 1.18 -5.61 -17.44
CA ILE A 69 0.75 -5.88 -16.08
C ILE A 69 1.73 -6.82 -15.38
N ASP A 70 2.06 -7.94 -16.00
CA ASP A 70 2.94 -8.95 -15.41
C ASP A 70 4.34 -8.40 -15.16
N ASN A 71 4.96 -7.75 -16.14
CA ASN A 71 6.34 -7.32 -16.06
C ASN A 71 6.54 -6.00 -15.29
N SER A 72 5.55 -5.11 -15.26
CA SER A 72 5.69 -3.82 -14.58
C SER A 72 5.11 -3.81 -13.17
N PHE A 73 4.01 -4.55 -12.91
CA PHE A 73 3.29 -4.48 -11.65
C PHE A 73 3.49 -5.73 -10.76
N TYR A 74 3.42 -6.94 -11.32
CA TYR A 74 3.47 -8.17 -10.52
C TYR A 74 4.85 -8.81 -10.43
N LYS A 75 5.74 -8.55 -11.39
CA LYS A 75 7.04 -9.22 -11.46
C LYS A 75 7.85 -9.04 -10.19
N LYS A 76 8.29 -10.14 -9.63
CA LYS A 76 9.22 -10.19 -8.50
C LYS A 76 10.36 -11.14 -8.82
N SER A 77 11.56 -10.80 -8.37
CA SER A 77 12.68 -11.71 -8.44
C SER A 77 12.47 -12.91 -7.50
N TYR A 78 13.20 -13.99 -7.75
CA TYR A 78 13.19 -15.16 -6.85
C TYR A 78 13.50 -14.77 -5.40
N ILE A 79 14.50 -13.91 -5.21
CA ILE A 79 14.90 -13.42 -3.88
C ILE A 79 13.80 -12.58 -3.23
N GLN A 80 13.13 -11.72 -3.99
CA GLN A 80 11.96 -10.96 -3.45
C GLN A 80 10.84 -11.89 -2.99
N ASN A 81 10.61 -13.00 -3.71
CA ASN A 81 9.62 -14.00 -3.27
C ASN A 81 10.09 -14.78 -2.04
N GLN A 82 11.40 -15.06 -1.92
CA GLN A 82 11.94 -15.73 -0.74
C GLN A 82 11.77 -14.88 0.53
N ILE A 83 12.18 -13.62 0.49
CA ILE A 83 12.05 -12.73 1.65
C ILE A 83 10.59 -12.39 1.97
N LEU A 84 9.72 -12.28 0.96
CA LEU A 84 8.28 -12.16 1.16
C LEU A 84 7.72 -13.38 1.89
N GLY A 85 8.04 -14.58 1.43
CA GLY A 85 7.61 -15.84 2.07
C GLY A 85 8.07 -15.91 3.53
N ARG A 86 9.33 -15.54 3.80
CA ARG A 86 9.91 -15.49 5.15
C ARG A 86 9.13 -14.51 6.04
N ALA A 87 8.90 -13.29 5.57
CA ALA A 87 8.18 -12.26 6.33
C ALA A 87 6.72 -12.67 6.62
N LEU A 88 6.07 -13.40 5.71
CA LEU A 88 4.71 -13.91 5.94
C LEU A 88 4.68 -15.06 6.95
N LEU A 89 5.63 -15.98 6.90
CA LEU A 89 5.72 -17.11 7.83
C LEU A 89 5.94 -16.64 9.28
N GLU A 90 6.70 -15.58 9.49
CA GLU A 90 6.98 -15.01 10.80
C GLU A 90 6.04 -13.87 11.21
N SER A 91 5.02 -13.63 10.41
CA SER A 91 4.03 -12.62 10.78
C SER A 91 3.21 -13.06 11.99
N VAL A 92 2.86 -12.09 12.82
CA VAL A 92 2.09 -12.33 14.06
C VAL A 92 0.79 -11.55 14.01
N LEU A 93 -0.32 -12.27 14.22
CA LEU A 93 -1.65 -11.70 14.42
C LEU A 93 -1.84 -11.29 15.88
N PHE A 94 -2.49 -10.15 16.12
CA PHE A 94 -2.86 -9.68 17.44
C PHE A 94 -4.17 -8.89 17.41
N TYR A 95 -4.72 -8.50 18.57
CA TYR A 95 -6.06 -7.91 18.70
C TYR A 95 -7.14 -8.68 17.96
N ASP A 96 -7.31 -9.96 18.34
CA ASP A 96 -8.29 -10.89 17.77
C ASP A 96 -8.20 -10.99 16.24
N GLY A 97 -6.97 -10.98 15.70
CA GLY A 97 -6.70 -11.10 14.27
C GLY A 97 -6.93 -9.83 13.45
N ARG A 98 -7.30 -8.72 14.09
CA ARG A 98 -7.52 -7.44 13.39
C ARG A 98 -6.23 -6.72 13.02
N CYS A 99 -5.13 -7.06 13.65
CA CYS A 99 -3.82 -6.50 13.38
C CYS A 99 -2.83 -7.60 13.05
N ILE A 100 -1.91 -7.31 12.14
CA ILE A 100 -0.80 -8.18 11.78
C ILE A 100 0.49 -7.37 11.73
N PHE A 101 1.58 -7.95 12.23
CA PHE A 101 2.90 -7.37 12.01
C PHE A 101 3.91 -8.42 11.55
N SER A 102 4.95 -7.94 10.88
CA SER A 102 6.15 -8.70 10.56
C SER A 102 7.35 -7.77 10.56
N SER A 103 8.52 -8.33 10.82
CA SER A 103 9.78 -7.59 10.79
C SER A 103 10.85 -8.37 10.03
N VAL A 104 11.80 -7.63 9.46
CA VAL A 104 12.99 -8.18 8.80
C VAL A 104 14.22 -7.48 9.37
N SER A 105 15.16 -8.27 9.89
CA SER A 105 16.41 -7.78 10.45
C SER A 105 17.47 -7.51 9.37
N ILE A 106 18.51 -6.77 9.71
CA ILE A 106 19.71 -6.59 8.87
C ILE A 106 20.36 -7.94 8.56
N GLU A 107 20.41 -8.86 9.52
CA GLU A 107 21.00 -10.18 9.34
C GLU A 107 20.24 -10.98 8.29
N GLU A 108 18.91 -10.94 8.31
CA GLU A 108 18.06 -11.58 7.31
C GLU A 108 18.22 -10.92 5.94
N MET A 109 18.23 -9.59 5.88
CA MET A 109 18.48 -8.88 4.61
C MET A 109 19.83 -9.26 4.01
N ASN A 110 20.88 -9.34 4.82
CA ASN A 110 22.21 -9.76 4.40
C ASN A 110 22.23 -11.22 3.92
N PHE A 111 21.53 -12.11 4.63
CA PHE A 111 21.41 -13.52 4.24
C PHE A 111 20.78 -13.70 2.86
N TYR A 112 19.71 -12.95 2.58
CA TYR A 112 19.02 -12.98 1.28
C TYR A 112 19.70 -12.08 0.22
N GLY A 113 20.67 -11.26 0.59
CA GLY A 113 21.32 -10.31 -0.32
C GLY A 113 20.35 -9.20 -0.80
N VAL A 114 19.44 -8.75 0.06
CA VAL A 114 18.43 -7.73 -0.25
C VAL A 114 18.68 -6.44 0.54
N THR A 115 18.10 -5.37 0.07
CA THR A 115 18.02 -4.07 0.75
C THR A 115 16.57 -3.69 0.98
N GLY A 116 16.29 -2.57 1.62
CA GLY A 116 14.93 -2.08 1.80
C GLY A 116 14.13 -1.89 0.49
N LYS A 117 14.79 -1.83 -0.66
CA LYS A 117 14.15 -1.72 -1.98
C LYS A 117 13.43 -3.01 -2.39
N GLU A 118 14.03 -4.16 -2.09
CA GLU A 118 13.50 -5.47 -2.42
C GLU A 118 12.36 -5.91 -1.50
N LEU A 119 12.16 -5.24 -0.37
CA LEU A 119 11.09 -5.53 0.59
C LEU A 119 9.71 -4.97 0.17
N GLY A 120 9.65 -4.31 -0.99
CA GLY A 120 8.40 -3.77 -1.53
C GLY A 120 7.32 -4.85 -1.71
N GLY A 121 6.09 -4.54 -1.27
CA GLY A 121 4.93 -5.42 -1.40
C GLY A 121 4.68 -6.35 -0.20
N ILE A 122 5.62 -6.52 0.75
CA ILE A 122 5.40 -7.31 1.96
C ILE A 122 4.23 -6.75 2.76
N ILE A 123 4.23 -5.46 3.05
CA ILE A 123 3.16 -4.79 3.80
C ILE A 123 1.78 -4.95 3.13
N GLU A 124 1.73 -4.96 1.80
CA GLU A 124 0.48 -5.14 1.07
C GLU A 124 -0.05 -6.59 1.21
N GLN A 125 0.83 -7.60 1.19
CA GLN A 125 0.42 -8.98 1.42
C GLN A 125 -0.06 -9.20 2.86
N LEU A 126 0.61 -8.62 3.84
CA LEU A 126 0.14 -8.65 5.23
C LEU A 126 -1.26 -8.02 5.35
N ARG A 127 -1.49 -6.86 4.71
CA ARG A 127 -2.79 -6.18 4.72
C ARG A 127 -3.91 -6.99 4.06
N LEU A 128 -3.59 -7.84 3.08
CA LEU A 128 -4.57 -8.68 2.37
C LEU A 128 -5.03 -9.88 3.18
N THR A 129 -4.38 -10.19 4.31
CA THR A 129 -4.82 -11.27 5.21
C THR A 129 -6.26 -11.04 5.66
N ASP A 130 -7.06 -12.11 5.64
CA ASP A 130 -8.46 -12.05 6.05
C ASP A 130 -8.59 -11.64 7.52
N GLY A 131 -9.63 -10.87 7.84
CA GLY A 131 -9.84 -10.30 9.18
C GLY A 131 -8.95 -9.10 9.54
N VAL A 132 -7.81 -8.91 8.88
CA VAL A 132 -6.87 -7.84 9.21
C VAL A 132 -7.41 -6.47 8.78
N GLU A 133 -7.43 -5.53 9.71
CA GLU A 133 -7.68 -4.09 9.48
C GLU A 133 -6.38 -3.32 9.36
N VAL A 134 -5.38 -3.60 10.20
CA VAL A 134 -4.09 -2.89 10.22
C VAL A 134 -2.93 -3.85 10.02
N ALA A 135 -2.07 -3.55 9.06
CA ALA A 135 -0.80 -4.22 8.86
C ALA A 135 0.37 -3.29 9.21
N ILE A 136 1.36 -3.85 9.88
CA ILE A 136 2.58 -3.20 10.34
C ILE A 136 3.75 -3.99 9.78
N PHE A 137 4.65 -3.34 9.05
CA PHE A 137 5.87 -3.95 8.58
C PHE A 137 7.07 -3.12 9.00
N LEU A 138 8.04 -3.76 9.63
CA LEU A 138 9.28 -3.13 10.08
C LEU A 138 10.46 -3.76 9.34
N TYR A 139 11.45 -2.95 8.99
CA TYR A 139 12.75 -3.50 8.64
C TYR A 139 13.86 -2.67 9.27
N GLU A 140 14.88 -3.38 9.72
CA GLU A 140 16.02 -2.78 10.41
C GLU A 140 16.90 -2.03 9.41
N THR A 141 17.27 -0.80 9.72
CA THR A 141 18.15 0.04 8.90
C THR A 141 19.51 0.25 9.53
N ASP A 142 19.58 0.17 10.86
CA ASP A 142 20.77 0.16 11.69
C ASP A 142 20.42 -0.56 12.98
N LYS A 143 21.40 -0.84 13.84
CA LYS A 143 21.17 -1.52 15.11
C LYS A 143 20.08 -0.82 15.93
N ASP A 144 19.01 -1.56 16.22
CA ASP A 144 17.84 -1.07 16.94
C ASP A 144 17.13 0.15 16.26
N GLU A 145 17.36 0.37 14.98
CA GLU A 145 16.69 1.41 14.18
C GLU A 145 15.86 0.75 13.06
N TYR A 146 14.59 1.10 12.98
CA TYR A 146 13.66 0.49 12.06
C TYR A 146 12.95 1.52 11.20
N LYS A 147 12.75 1.16 9.93
CA LYS A 147 11.75 1.82 9.10
C LYS A 147 10.44 1.07 9.23
N VAL A 148 9.39 1.80 9.57
CA VAL A 148 8.06 1.25 9.87
C VAL A 148 7.09 1.70 8.79
N SER A 149 6.39 0.75 8.21
CA SER A 149 5.30 0.97 7.26
C SER A 149 3.99 0.53 7.89
N LEU A 150 2.95 1.33 7.70
CA LEU A 150 1.60 1.08 8.20
C LEU A 150 0.61 1.08 7.04
N ARG A 151 -0.32 0.14 7.06
CA ARG A 151 -1.48 0.11 6.16
C ARG A 151 -2.76 -0.18 6.94
N SER A 152 -3.85 0.47 6.56
CA SER A 152 -5.18 0.12 7.08
C SER A 152 -6.18 -0.09 5.96
N LYS A 153 -7.28 -0.81 6.25
CA LYS A 153 -8.36 -1.04 5.27
C LYS A 153 -9.43 0.04 5.32
N LYS A 154 -10.07 0.26 6.48
CA LYS A 154 -11.29 1.09 6.57
C LYS A 154 -11.34 2.01 7.77
N MET A 155 -11.01 1.52 8.97
CA MET A 155 -11.37 2.18 10.22
C MET A 155 -10.24 3.04 10.79
N ILE A 156 -9.02 2.55 10.78
CA ILE A 156 -7.89 3.17 11.48
C ILE A 156 -7.16 4.17 10.59
N ASP A 157 -6.94 5.38 11.12
CA ASP A 157 -6.12 6.42 10.52
C ASP A 157 -4.64 6.20 10.90
N VAL A 158 -3.90 5.56 9.99
CA VAL A 158 -2.47 5.29 10.22
C VAL A 158 -1.58 6.52 10.05
N ALA A 159 -2.07 7.58 9.40
CA ALA A 159 -1.29 8.83 9.31
C ALA A 159 -1.17 9.50 10.68
N ARG A 160 -2.22 9.48 11.50
CA ARG A 160 -2.18 9.99 12.88
C ARG A 160 -1.16 9.23 13.72
N ILE A 161 -1.10 7.90 13.57
CA ILE A 161 -0.11 7.06 14.26
C ILE A 161 1.29 7.46 13.80
N ALA A 162 1.55 7.47 12.50
CA ALA A 162 2.87 7.82 11.98
C ALA A 162 3.33 9.23 12.40
N THR A 163 2.43 10.21 12.42
CA THR A 163 2.73 11.59 12.87
C THR A 163 3.16 11.62 14.32
N ALA A 164 2.57 10.81 15.20
CA ALA A 164 2.97 10.74 16.61
C ALA A 164 4.40 10.21 16.81
N PHE A 165 4.92 9.45 15.83
CA PHE A 165 6.32 8.99 15.78
C PHE A 165 7.23 9.90 14.93
N GLY A 166 6.76 11.09 14.53
CA GLY A 166 7.55 12.03 13.72
C GLY A 166 7.62 11.68 12.23
N GLY A 167 6.78 10.77 11.77
CA GLY A 167 6.61 10.40 10.37
C GLY A 167 5.39 11.06 9.72
N GLY A 168 4.81 10.38 8.72
CA GLY A 168 3.63 10.90 8.02
C GLY A 168 3.12 9.95 6.95
N GLY A 169 2.15 10.44 6.18
CA GLY A 169 1.53 9.70 5.08
C GLY A 169 0.07 10.06 4.92
N HIS A 170 -0.68 9.14 4.31
CA HIS A 170 -2.11 9.23 4.11
C HIS A 170 -2.87 8.36 5.11
N VAL A 171 -4.16 8.62 5.28
CA VAL A 171 -5.04 7.92 6.23
C VAL A 171 -4.91 6.39 6.17
N ARG A 172 -4.67 5.81 4.98
CA ARG A 172 -4.58 4.36 4.75
C ARG A 172 -3.16 3.82 4.52
N ALA A 173 -2.17 4.71 4.38
CA ALA A 173 -0.80 4.34 4.09
C ALA A 173 0.15 5.37 4.66
N ALA A 174 0.91 5.01 5.68
CA ALA A 174 1.82 5.91 6.36
C ALA A 174 3.10 5.18 6.79
N GLY A 175 4.12 5.93 7.20
CA GLY A 175 5.36 5.36 7.68
C GLY A 175 6.20 6.35 8.48
N PHE A 176 7.14 5.80 9.24
CA PHE A 176 8.05 6.56 10.08
C PHE A 176 9.32 5.75 10.36
N SER A 177 10.31 6.37 10.99
CA SER A 177 11.48 5.67 11.53
C SER A 177 11.38 5.63 13.04
N ALA A 178 11.76 4.52 13.65
CA ALA A 178 11.74 4.34 15.10
C ALA A 178 13.01 3.67 15.60
N LYS A 179 13.39 4.00 16.84
CA LYS A 179 14.48 3.34 17.56
C LYS A 179 13.93 2.50 18.70
N GLY A 180 14.55 1.35 18.94
CA GLY A 180 14.23 0.47 20.04
C GLY A 180 13.87 -0.94 19.60
N ASN A 181 13.32 -1.73 20.52
CA ASN A 181 12.92 -3.11 20.27
C ASN A 181 11.62 -3.18 19.47
N VAL A 182 11.53 -4.11 18.50
CA VAL A 182 10.34 -4.34 17.64
C VAL A 182 9.06 -4.46 18.47
N HIS A 183 9.06 -5.28 19.52
CA HIS A 183 7.86 -5.48 20.33
C HIS A 183 7.40 -4.19 21.02
N SER A 184 8.35 -3.38 21.52
CA SER A 184 8.01 -2.08 22.13
C SER A 184 7.40 -1.11 21.13
N ILE A 185 7.91 -1.09 19.89
CA ILE A 185 7.38 -0.26 18.81
C ILE A 185 5.97 -0.73 18.46
N VAL A 186 5.77 -2.03 18.23
CA VAL A 186 4.48 -2.62 17.87
C VAL A 186 3.45 -2.42 18.97
N ASN A 187 3.83 -2.58 20.26
CA ASN A 187 2.92 -2.35 21.38
C ASN A 187 2.43 -0.89 21.43
N LYS A 188 3.32 0.09 21.26
CA LYS A 188 2.91 1.51 21.23
C LYS A 188 1.97 1.81 20.06
N ILE A 189 2.23 1.22 18.88
CA ILE A 189 1.32 1.33 17.73
C ILE A 189 -0.03 0.71 18.08
N GLY A 190 -0.02 -0.46 18.72
CA GLY A 190 -1.21 -1.18 19.16
C GLY A 190 -2.07 -0.37 20.12
N GLU A 191 -1.48 0.26 21.14
CA GLU A 191 -2.18 1.15 22.08
C GLU A 191 -2.89 2.30 21.32
N MET A 192 -2.25 2.90 20.32
CA MET A 192 -2.86 3.97 19.52
C MET A 192 -3.97 3.46 18.61
N ILE A 193 -3.86 2.23 18.10
CA ILE A 193 -4.92 1.56 17.33
C ILE A 193 -6.13 1.34 18.24
N GLU A 194 -5.92 0.81 19.45
CA GLU A 194 -6.98 0.54 20.42
C GLU A 194 -7.69 1.82 20.83
N GLN A 195 -6.96 2.91 21.07
CA GLN A 195 -7.55 4.23 21.36
C GLN A 195 -8.48 4.70 20.22
N GLN A 196 -8.09 4.52 18.96
CA GLN A 196 -8.94 4.86 17.84
C GLN A 196 -10.18 3.96 17.76
N TYR A 197 -10.07 2.66 18.01
CA TYR A 197 -11.23 1.76 18.09
C TYR A 197 -12.21 2.17 19.18
N ASN A 198 -11.71 2.48 20.38
CA ASN A 198 -12.53 2.91 21.48
C ASN A 198 -13.27 4.21 21.16
N CYS A 199 -12.61 5.19 20.56
CA CYS A 199 -13.27 6.42 20.11
C CYS A 199 -14.41 6.14 19.10
N LEU A 200 -14.20 5.20 18.16
CA LEU A 200 -15.21 4.86 17.16
C LEU A 200 -16.44 4.17 17.78
N LEU A 201 -16.25 3.33 18.81
CA LEU A 201 -17.34 2.67 19.52
C LEU A 201 -18.22 3.68 20.31
N TYR A 202 -17.61 4.70 20.90
CA TYR A 202 -18.33 5.75 21.65
C TYR A 202 -19.04 6.78 20.74
N THR A 203 -18.63 6.93 19.49
CA THR A 203 -19.23 7.86 18.53
C THR A 203 -20.29 7.22 17.62
N SER A 204 -20.49 5.92 17.69
CA SER A 204 -21.60 5.26 16.99
C SER A 204 -22.91 5.55 17.74
N PRO A 205 -23.98 6.06 17.05
CA PRO A 205 -25.26 6.29 17.70
C PRO A 205 -25.76 4.98 18.30
N SER A 206 -26.16 5.05 19.58
CA SER A 206 -26.75 3.90 20.27
C SER A 206 -28.02 3.46 19.53
N PRO A 207 -28.28 2.15 19.36
CA PRO A 207 -29.55 1.67 18.81
C PRO A 207 -30.79 2.11 19.60
N ARG A 208 -30.62 2.82 20.73
CA ARG A 208 -31.68 3.32 21.59
C ARG A 208 -32.14 4.78 21.31
N ASP A 209 -31.44 5.48 20.41
CA ASP A 209 -31.77 6.88 20.11
C ASP A 209 -32.79 7.04 18.96
N GLY A 210 -33.49 5.95 18.60
CA GLY A 210 -34.51 5.87 17.57
C GLY A 210 -35.85 5.28 18.07
N LEU A 211 -36.38 5.83 19.16
CA LEU A 211 -37.78 5.61 19.56
C LEU A 211 -38.42 6.95 19.90
#